data_38a0c82d35a24aa49c372a6e0cbab73e
#
_entry.id   38a0c82d35a24aa49c372a6e0cbab73e
#
_cell.length_a   1.000
_cell.length_b   1.000
_cell.length_c   1.000
_cell.angle_alpha   90.00
_cell.angle_beta   90.00
_cell.angle_gamma   90.00
#
_symmetry.space_group_name_H-M   'P 1'
#
loop_
_entity.id
_entity.type
_entity.pdbx_description
1 polymer ?
#
loop_
_entity_poly.entity_id
_entity_poly.type
_entity_poly.pdbx_seq_one_letter_code
_entity_poly.pdbx_strand_id
1 'polypeptide(L)'
;MRNTLLLSLALTALCAGSAASARDPASTIARIGQRVSVDGPLVTPLRVLEDSRCPMEARCAWAGQVRLLVRIGTGRRGALREITSNTPIRVADGSLELVSVMPPRSVQRTLRPRDYRFAFRFAGGY
;
A
#
# COMPACT_ATOMS: atom_id res chain seq x y z
N MET A 1 -59.29 -43.80 -19.17
CA MET A 1 -59.04 -42.57 -18.44
C MET A 1 -57.62 -42.63 -17.90
N ARG A 2 -56.74 -41.95 -18.53
CA ARG A 2 -55.33 -41.95 -18.11
C ARG A 2 -54.87 -40.51 -18.02
N ASN A 3 -54.79 -39.98 -16.80
CA ASN A 3 -54.24 -38.68 -16.50
C ASN A 3 -52.74 -38.76 -16.57
N THR A 4 -52.14 -38.13 -17.53
CA THR A 4 -50.70 -37.86 -17.55
C THR A 4 -50.46 -36.45 -17.02
N LEU A 5 -49.99 -36.37 -15.79
CA LEU A 5 -49.47 -35.15 -15.18
C LEU A 5 -48.10 -34.86 -15.78
N LEU A 6 -47.99 -33.83 -16.54
CA LEU A 6 -46.69 -33.30 -16.99
C LEU A 6 -46.17 -32.34 -15.90
N LEU A 7 -45.18 -32.83 -15.21
CA LEU A 7 -44.43 -32.03 -14.23
C LEU A 7 -43.39 -31.18 -14.98
N SER A 8 -43.70 -29.91 -15.16
CA SER A 8 -42.74 -28.94 -15.70
C SER A 8 -41.74 -28.53 -14.61
N LEU A 9 -40.51 -29.02 -14.70
CA LEU A 9 -39.40 -28.55 -13.88
C LEU A 9 -38.93 -27.23 -14.47
N ALA A 10 -39.25 -26.13 -13.80
CA ALA A 10 -38.64 -24.84 -14.10
C ALA A 10 -37.28 -24.77 -13.43
N LEU A 11 -36.24 -24.90 -14.24
CA LEU A 11 -34.86 -24.73 -13.83
C LEU A 11 -34.55 -23.21 -13.77
N THR A 12 -34.68 -22.60 -12.60
CA THR A 12 -34.23 -21.23 -12.39
C THR A 12 -32.71 -21.22 -12.27
N ALA A 13 -32.03 -20.80 -13.32
CA ALA A 13 -30.60 -20.53 -13.30
C ALA A 13 -30.34 -19.26 -12.46
N LEU A 14 -29.79 -19.44 -11.27
CA LEU A 14 -29.31 -18.35 -10.45
C LEU A 14 -27.98 -17.87 -11.03
N CYS A 15 -28.00 -16.80 -11.82
CA CYS A 15 -26.79 -16.09 -12.21
C CYS A 15 -26.23 -15.40 -10.98
N ALA A 16 -25.30 -16.04 -10.29
CA ALA A 16 -24.47 -15.40 -9.30
C ALA A 16 -23.52 -14.45 -10.05
N GLY A 17 -23.93 -13.20 -10.17
CA GLY A 17 -23.07 -12.15 -10.67
C GLY A 17 -21.94 -11.93 -9.67
N SER A 18 -20.74 -12.42 -9.97
CA SER A 18 -19.55 -12.04 -9.23
C SER A 18 -19.31 -10.56 -9.48
N ALA A 19 -19.63 -9.72 -8.50
CA ALA A 19 -19.20 -8.33 -8.51
C ALA A 19 -17.68 -8.33 -8.42
N ALA A 20 -16.99 -8.05 -9.53
CA ALA A 20 -15.58 -7.76 -9.51
C ALA A 20 -15.41 -6.45 -8.74
N SER A 21 -14.96 -6.53 -7.49
CA SER A 21 -14.54 -5.36 -6.73
C SER A 21 -13.40 -4.73 -7.49
N ALA A 22 -13.58 -3.48 -7.95
CA ALA A 22 -12.49 -2.67 -8.44
C ALA A 22 -11.50 -2.56 -7.28
N ARG A 23 -10.40 -3.31 -7.34
CA ARG A 23 -9.33 -3.17 -6.39
C ARG A 23 -8.68 -1.82 -6.64
N ASP A 24 -8.70 -0.96 -5.63
CA ASP A 24 -7.71 0.10 -5.55
C ASP A 24 -6.34 -0.53 -5.79
N PRO A 25 -5.43 0.13 -6.54
CA PRO A 25 -4.10 -0.41 -6.74
C PRO A 25 -3.54 -0.75 -5.37
N ALA A 26 -3.39 -2.06 -5.12
CA ALA A 26 -3.03 -2.57 -3.82
C ALA A 26 -1.69 -1.98 -3.41
N SER A 27 -1.65 -1.28 -2.29
CA SER A 27 -0.41 -0.81 -1.72
C SER A 27 0.45 -2.02 -1.31
N THR A 28 1.73 -1.94 -1.58
CA THR A 28 2.71 -2.96 -1.19
C THR A 28 3.35 -2.54 0.12
N ILE A 29 3.33 -3.44 1.10
CA ILE A 29 3.86 -3.16 2.43
C ILE A 29 5.27 -3.72 2.56
N ALA A 30 6.19 -2.91 3.09
CA ALA A 30 7.57 -3.28 3.33
C ALA A 30 8.04 -2.84 4.72
N ARG A 31 9.00 -3.58 5.26
CA ARG A 31 9.74 -3.26 6.48
C ARG A 31 11.10 -2.66 6.13
N ILE A 32 11.75 -2.03 7.12
CA ILE A 32 13.15 -1.61 6.96
C ILE A 32 14.00 -2.81 6.54
N GLY A 33 14.77 -2.62 5.47
CA GLY A 33 15.65 -3.64 4.89
C GLY A 33 14.97 -4.65 3.98
N GLN A 34 13.66 -4.65 3.88
CA GLN A 34 12.92 -5.56 3.03
C GLN A 34 12.75 -4.99 1.62
N ARG A 35 13.27 -5.70 0.62
CA ARG A 35 13.08 -5.35 -0.78
C ARG A 35 11.75 -5.90 -1.27
N VAL A 36 10.93 -5.04 -1.85
CA VAL A 36 9.63 -5.40 -2.40
C VAL A 36 9.47 -4.84 -3.82
N SER A 37 8.70 -5.53 -4.64
CA SER A 37 8.27 -4.99 -5.93
C SER A 37 6.98 -4.21 -5.74
N VAL A 38 6.99 -2.95 -6.14
CA VAL A 38 5.82 -2.06 -6.07
C VAL A 38 5.33 -1.80 -7.49
N ASP A 39 4.57 -2.74 -8.03
CA ASP A 39 4.04 -2.71 -9.40
C ASP A 39 5.10 -2.38 -10.48
N GLY A 40 6.29 -2.92 -10.32
CA GLY A 40 7.43 -2.75 -11.21
C GLY A 40 8.71 -2.39 -10.46
N PRO A 41 8.89 -1.17 -9.96
CA PRO A 41 10.10 -0.78 -9.25
C PRO A 41 10.36 -1.63 -8.02
N LEU A 42 11.62 -1.98 -7.81
CA LEU A 42 12.08 -2.61 -6.57
C LEU A 42 12.42 -1.52 -5.56
N VAL A 43 11.80 -1.58 -4.41
CA VAL A 43 11.95 -0.59 -3.34
C VAL A 43 12.40 -1.26 -2.06
N THR A 44 13.44 -0.72 -1.44
CA THR A 44 13.93 -1.18 -0.14
C THR A 44 13.95 -0.01 0.82
N PRO A 45 13.09 0.03 1.84
CA PRO A 45 13.19 1.02 2.90
C PRO A 45 14.50 0.82 3.68
N LEU A 46 15.25 1.89 3.90
CA LEU A 46 16.55 1.80 4.56
C LEU A 46 16.55 2.43 5.94
N ARG A 47 16.03 3.65 6.05
CA ARG A 47 16.06 4.40 7.31
C ARG A 47 14.99 5.48 7.34
N VAL A 48 14.33 5.63 8.49
CA VAL A 48 13.47 6.76 8.77
C VAL A 48 14.36 7.97 9.08
N LEU A 49 14.25 9.02 8.28
CA LEU A 49 14.99 10.26 8.45
C LEU A 49 14.26 11.23 9.38
N GLU A 50 12.94 11.21 9.33
CA GLU A 50 12.08 12.05 10.15
C GLU A 50 10.73 11.35 10.35
N ASP A 51 10.22 11.43 11.56
CA ASP A 51 8.83 11.06 11.87
C ASP A 51 8.25 12.13 12.77
N SER A 52 7.65 13.14 12.16
CA SER A 52 7.04 14.28 12.85
C SER A 52 5.51 14.20 12.88
N ARG A 53 4.96 13.03 12.62
CA ARG A 53 3.50 12.83 12.67
C ARG A 53 2.95 13.19 14.05
N CYS A 54 1.73 13.73 14.05
CA CYS A 54 1.05 14.02 15.31
C CYS A 54 0.75 12.72 16.07
N PRO A 55 1.16 12.59 17.35
CA PRO A 55 0.78 11.45 18.17
C PRO A 55 -0.73 11.34 18.31
N MET A 56 -1.24 10.13 18.46
CA MET A 56 -2.68 9.85 18.58
C MET A 56 -3.34 10.60 19.73
N GLU A 57 -2.59 10.84 20.81
CA GLU A 57 -3.07 11.47 22.04
C GLU A 57 -3.02 13.00 21.99
N ALA A 58 -2.41 13.57 20.97
CA ALA A 58 -2.19 15.02 20.87
C ALA A 58 -3.06 15.63 19.77
N ARG A 59 -3.28 16.94 19.91
CA ARG A 59 -3.82 17.79 18.85
C ARG A 59 -2.71 18.70 18.37
N CYS A 60 -2.28 18.53 17.14
CA CYS A 60 -1.19 19.27 16.55
C CYS A 60 -1.70 20.31 15.57
N ALA A 61 -0.99 21.44 15.48
CA ALA A 61 -1.27 22.46 14.46
C ALA A 61 -0.96 21.94 13.05
N TRP A 62 -0.03 20.99 12.93
CA TRP A 62 0.41 20.37 11.68
C TRP A 62 0.24 18.85 11.76
N ALA A 63 -0.10 18.24 10.66
CA ALA A 63 -0.22 16.78 10.60
C ALA A 63 1.15 16.08 10.72
N GLY A 64 2.23 16.80 10.39
CA GLY A 64 3.57 16.22 10.31
C GLY A 64 3.74 15.30 9.12
N GLN A 65 4.89 14.63 9.08
CA GLN A 65 5.23 13.78 7.96
C GLN A 65 6.25 12.72 8.37
N VAL A 66 6.40 11.69 7.53
CA VAL A 66 7.49 10.75 7.58
C VAL A 66 8.39 10.98 6.36
N ARG A 67 9.69 11.15 6.60
CA ARG A 67 10.70 11.14 5.55
C ARG A 67 11.50 9.85 5.66
N LEU A 68 11.61 9.15 4.57
CA LEU A 68 12.19 7.81 4.50
C LEU A 68 13.26 7.76 3.42
N LEU A 69 14.43 7.22 3.78
CA LEU A 69 15.45 6.89 2.80
C LEU A 69 15.15 5.51 2.22
N VAL A 70 15.05 5.42 0.91
CA VAL A 70 14.80 4.19 0.19
C VAL A 70 15.87 3.95 -0.88
N ARG A 71 16.07 2.68 -1.21
CA ARG A 71 16.82 2.30 -2.40
C ARG A 71 15.83 1.86 -3.46
N ILE A 72 15.94 2.45 -4.65
CA ILE A 72 15.17 2.09 -5.82
C ILE A 72 16.07 1.26 -6.74
N GLY A 73 15.68 0.03 -7.01
CA GLY A 73 16.48 -0.92 -7.79
C GLY A 73 17.31 -1.86 -6.92
N THR A 74 18.30 -2.50 -7.50
CA THR A 74 19.09 -3.55 -6.85
C THR A 74 20.58 -3.23 -6.81
N GLY A 75 21.22 -3.60 -5.71
CA GLY A 75 22.67 -3.55 -5.54
C GLY A 75 23.27 -2.17 -5.82
N ARG A 76 24.43 -2.15 -6.48
CA ARG A 76 25.15 -0.91 -6.82
C ARG A 76 24.45 -0.06 -7.87
N ARG A 77 23.51 -0.65 -8.62
CA ARG A 77 22.68 0.06 -9.63
C ARG A 77 21.46 0.70 -9.01
N GLY A 78 21.17 0.39 -7.76
CA GLY A 78 20.08 1.01 -7.03
C GLY A 78 20.39 2.46 -6.68
N ALA A 79 19.42 3.35 -6.90
CA ALA A 79 19.54 4.76 -6.52
C ALA A 79 19.01 4.97 -5.11
N LEU A 80 19.73 5.75 -4.31
CA LEU A 80 19.22 6.22 -3.03
C LEU A 80 18.31 7.42 -3.26
N ARG A 81 17.11 7.35 -2.74
CA ARG A 81 16.13 8.42 -2.85
C ARG A 81 15.48 8.69 -1.50
N GLU A 82 15.08 9.92 -1.30
CA GLU A 82 14.26 10.30 -0.17
C GLU A 82 12.81 10.38 -0.62
N ILE A 83 11.90 9.77 0.15
CA ILE A 83 10.47 9.86 -0.09
C ILE A 83 9.77 10.36 1.17
N THR A 84 8.86 11.29 0.99
CA THR A 84 8.05 11.86 2.06
C THR A 84 6.63 11.33 1.95
N SER A 85 6.01 11.04 3.08
CA SER A 85 4.63 10.56 3.11
C SER A 85 3.69 11.49 2.36
N ASN A 86 2.81 10.90 1.55
CA ASN A 86 1.81 11.60 0.73
C ASN A 86 2.39 12.59 -0.31
N THR A 87 3.69 12.52 -0.59
CA THR A 87 4.34 13.31 -1.63
C THR A 87 4.99 12.38 -2.65
N PRO A 88 4.36 12.14 -3.80
CA PRO A 88 4.91 11.24 -4.81
C PRO A 88 6.25 11.72 -5.35
N ILE A 89 7.12 10.78 -5.67
CA ILE A 89 8.39 11.04 -6.36
C ILE A 89 8.38 10.35 -7.74
N ARG A 90 9.11 10.94 -8.68
CA ARG A 90 9.27 10.37 -10.00
C ARG A 90 10.23 9.19 -9.94
N VAL A 91 9.78 8.03 -10.43
CA VAL A 91 10.57 6.81 -10.52
C VAL A 91 10.28 6.17 -11.87
N ALA A 92 11.31 5.92 -12.68
CA ALA A 92 11.17 5.38 -14.02
C ALA A 92 10.12 6.17 -14.84
N ASP A 93 9.09 5.51 -15.31
CA ASP A 93 8.02 6.11 -16.12
C ASP A 93 6.78 6.50 -15.32
N GLY A 94 6.87 6.52 -14.00
CA GLY A 94 5.72 6.78 -13.15
C GLY A 94 6.04 7.50 -11.86
N SER A 95 5.14 7.38 -10.90
CA SER A 95 5.24 8.01 -9.59
C SER A 95 5.16 6.97 -8.49
N LEU A 96 6.11 7.04 -7.56
CA LEU A 96 6.11 6.24 -6.34
C LEU A 96 5.63 7.09 -5.18
N GLU A 97 4.69 6.58 -4.41
CA GLU A 97 4.14 7.26 -3.25
C GLU A 97 4.24 6.38 -2.01
N LEU A 98 4.63 7.00 -0.90
CA LEU A 98 4.51 6.42 0.44
C LEU A 98 3.13 6.78 0.99
N VAL A 99 2.17 5.86 0.86
CA VAL A 99 0.75 6.15 1.13
C VAL A 99 0.38 6.02 2.60
N SER A 100 1.08 5.19 3.35
CA SER A 100 0.88 5.09 4.79
C SER A 100 2.10 4.55 5.50
N VAL A 101 2.19 4.89 6.77
CA VAL A 101 3.24 4.41 7.68
C VAL A 101 2.57 3.94 8.96
N MET A 102 2.81 2.69 9.32
CA MET A 102 2.29 2.09 10.54
C MET A 102 3.43 1.71 11.48
N PRO A 103 3.22 1.67 12.78
CA PRO A 103 2.03 2.09 13.50
C PRO A 103 1.93 3.63 13.61
N PRO A 104 0.78 4.16 14.05
CA PRO A 104 0.66 5.58 14.41
C PRO A 104 1.64 5.95 15.52
N ARG A 105 2.08 7.21 15.57
CA ARG A 105 2.86 7.69 16.71
C ARG A 105 2.01 7.76 17.96
N SER A 106 2.62 7.47 19.09
CA SER A 106 2.02 7.59 20.42
C SER A 106 3.03 8.22 21.39
N VAL A 107 2.57 9.05 22.32
CA VAL A 107 3.42 9.58 23.39
C VAL A 107 3.83 8.49 24.39
N GLN A 108 3.14 7.34 24.35
CA GLN A 108 3.39 6.21 25.24
C GLN A 108 4.40 5.21 24.69
N ARG A 109 4.84 5.40 23.44
CA ARG A 109 5.67 4.43 22.75
C ARG A 109 6.69 5.12 21.85
N THR A 110 7.94 4.70 21.95
CA THR A 110 8.98 5.06 21.00
C THR A 110 9.06 4.01 19.90
N LEU A 111 8.90 4.42 18.65
CA LEU A 111 9.01 3.53 17.49
C LEU A 111 10.47 3.24 17.19
N ARG A 112 10.78 1.95 17.07
CA ARG A 112 12.09 1.46 16.62
C ARG A 112 12.02 1.13 15.13
N PRO A 113 13.17 1.09 14.41
CA PRO A 113 13.16 0.78 12.97
C PRO A 113 12.36 -0.48 12.62
N ARG A 114 12.46 -1.53 13.42
CA ARG A 114 11.73 -2.80 13.20
C ARG A 114 10.22 -2.72 13.37
N ASP A 115 9.73 -1.67 14.01
CA ASP A 115 8.31 -1.52 14.29
C ASP A 115 7.54 -0.96 13.08
N TYR A 116 8.25 -0.32 12.16
CA TYR A 116 7.63 0.36 11.02
C TYR A 116 7.15 -0.60 9.94
N ARG A 117 6.03 -0.22 9.33
CA ARG A 117 5.47 -0.82 8.11
C ARG A 117 5.16 0.31 7.16
N PHE A 118 5.73 0.26 5.98
CA PHE A 118 5.58 1.30 4.95
C PHE A 118 4.73 0.75 3.82
N ALA A 119 3.66 1.45 3.47
CA ALA A 119 2.83 1.08 2.34
C ALA A 119 3.16 1.99 1.16
N PHE A 120 3.57 1.38 0.05
CA PHE A 120 3.93 2.07 -1.18
C PHE A 120 2.91 1.79 -2.27
N ARG A 121 2.73 2.77 -3.14
CA ARG A 121 1.95 2.63 -4.36
C ARG A 121 2.74 3.22 -5.52
N PHE A 122 2.71 2.54 -6.67
CA PHE A 122 3.32 3.01 -7.90
C PHE A 122 2.25 3.18 -8.96
N ALA A 123 2.20 4.35 -9.55
CA ALA A 123 1.39 4.66 -10.71
C ALA A 123 2.32 4.81 -11.90
N GLY A 124 2.47 3.74 -12.63
CA GLY A 124 3.38 3.65 -13.76
C GLY A 124 2.75 3.98 -15.09
N GLY A 125 3.65 4.24 -16.05
CA GLY A 125 3.39 4.78 -17.34
C GLY A 125 2.44 4.00 -18.25
N TYR A 126 1.94 4.75 -19.14
CA TYR A 126 1.08 4.34 -20.21
C TYR A 126 1.85 4.38 -21.53
#